data_57f5e25dfce6a2935569816fe6125dd0
#
_entry.id   57f5e25dfce6a2935569816fe6125dd0
#
_cell.length_a   1.000
_cell.length_b   1.000
_cell.length_c   1.000
_cell.angle_alpha   90.00
_cell.angle_beta   90.00
_cell.angle_gamma   90.00
#
_symmetry.space_group_name_H-M   'P 1'
#
loop_
_entity.id
_entity.type
_entity.pdbx_description
1 polymer ?
#
loop_
_entity_poly.entity_id
_entity_poly.type
_entity_poly.pdbx_seq_one_letter_code
_entity_poly.pdbx_strand_id
1 'polypeptide(L)'
;MKKILLIPSLTLLLIACGSGEDKKAQLEALKKQEVELKSKIALLEAELSAGSDSLNKGTAVAVLVLKNEIFKNYIDVQGRVDADENVALSSEMPGTITKINVKPGDEVSVGQVLAETDARAINQQMSDLQVNADLVNQVYEKQKNLWDQKIGTEVQFLQAKTNKESMAKKMNAMQEQLRMTKIISPINGTVDAVDVKIGQMTAPGMPAIRVINYSNLKVKADVSETYASKIKKGNNVIVYFPDVQDSILAKVNFVSRAINNSSRTFTVEVLLDNKKEYHPNMVAKLSINDYQSSQPGIMVPVRTIQKDESNALFVFVIDGKTAKKQSITIGKEYNGKAEVLTGLKDGDTLITLGYDLINDGDSVAY
;
A
#
# COMPACT_ATOMS: atom_id res chain seq x y z
N MET A 1 -65.73 -45.08 -7.52
CA MET A 1 -65.49 -45.34 -6.09
C MET A 1 -64.36 -44.43 -5.63
N LYS A 2 -64.74 -43.35 -4.94
CA LYS A 2 -63.81 -42.30 -4.49
C LYS A 2 -63.15 -42.75 -3.20
N LYS A 3 -61.84 -42.68 -3.13
CA LYS A 3 -61.08 -42.75 -1.87
C LYS A 3 -60.49 -41.37 -1.55
N ILE A 4 -61.00 -40.85 -0.47
CA ILE A 4 -60.62 -39.56 0.16
C ILE A 4 -59.26 -39.79 0.88
N LEU A 5 -58.27 -38.97 0.56
CA LEU A 5 -56.96 -38.92 1.24
C LEU A 5 -56.99 -37.77 2.26
N LEU A 6 -56.93 -38.14 3.54
CA LEU A 6 -56.78 -37.20 4.66
C LEU A 6 -55.33 -36.76 4.78
N ILE A 7 -55.08 -35.45 4.75
CA ILE A 7 -53.80 -34.81 5.05
C ILE A 7 -53.81 -34.40 6.52
N PRO A 8 -52.86 -34.80 7.36
CA PRO A 8 -52.69 -34.19 8.68
C PRO A 8 -51.88 -32.91 8.58
N SER A 9 -52.46 -31.86 9.13
CA SER A 9 -51.88 -30.53 9.36
C SER A 9 -50.64 -30.60 10.25
N LEU A 10 -49.50 -30.13 9.72
CA LEU A 10 -48.26 -29.95 10.48
C LEU A 10 -48.28 -28.56 11.14
N THR A 11 -48.55 -28.51 12.41
CA THR A 11 -48.41 -27.31 13.25
C THR A 11 -46.94 -27.02 13.52
N LEU A 12 -46.48 -25.92 12.98
CA LEU A 12 -45.12 -25.34 13.19
C LEU A 12 -45.10 -24.62 14.55
N LEU A 13 -44.47 -25.19 15.55
CA LEU A 13 -44.16 -24.54 16.84
C LEU A 13 -42.81 -23.87 16.76
N LEU A 14 -42.78 -22.55 16.63
CA LEU A 14 -41.64 -21.69 16.89
C LEU A 14 -41.38 -21.67 18.40
N ILE A 15 -40.28 -22.21 18.83
CA ILE A 15 -39.70 -21.94 20.16
C ILE A 15 -38.34 -21.29 19.94
N ALA A 16 -38.29 -19.99 20.18
CA ALA A 16 -37.06 -19.21 20.25
C ALA A 16 -36.52 -19.22 21.69
N CYS A 17 -35.21 -19.05 21.79
CA CYS A 17 -34.41 -18.81 23.02
C CYS A 17 -34.22 -19.99 23.99
N GLY A 18 -33.12 -20.70 23.84
CA GLY A 18 -32.49 -21.56 24.83
C GLY A 18 -31.06 -21.09 25.15
N SER A 19 -30.83 -20.83 26.40
CA SER A 19 -29.60 -20.38 27.07
C SER A 19 -28.37 -21.26 26.79
N GLY A 20 -27.17 -20.75 27.08
CA GLY A 20 -25.88 -21.41 26.83
C GLY A 20 -25.67 -22.82 27.46
N GLU A 21 -26.57 -23.31 28.32
CA GLU A 21 -26.58 -24.67 28.87
C GLU A 21 -27.01 -25.72 27.83
N ASP A 22 -27.96 -25.39 26.94
CA ASP A 22 -28.42 -26.30 25.87
C ASP A 22 -27.31 -26.61 24.87
N LYS A 23 -26.44 -25.65 24.59
CA LYS A 23 -25.33 -25.85 23.64
C LYS A 23 -24.22 -26.76 24.18
N LYS A 24 -23.99 -26.71 25.51
CA LYS A 24 -23.07 -27.65 26.18
C LYS A 24 -23.59 -29.07 26.18
N ALA A 25 -24.87 -29.24 26.45
CA ALA A 25 -25.52 -30.56 26.42
C ALA A 25 -25.53 -31.13 25.00
N GLN A 26 -25.81 -30.31 24.00
CA GLN A 26 -25.71 -30.70 22.57
C GLN A 26 -24.28 -31.06 22.17
N LEU A 27 -23.28 -30.31 22.61
CA LEU A 27 -21.87 -30.60 22.33
C LEU A 27 -21.44 -31.95 23.00
N GLU A 28 -21.87 -32.23 24.22
CA GLU A 28 -21.60 -33.51 24.87
C GLU A 28 -22.29 -34.67 24.19
N ALA A 29 -23.55 -34.49 23.77
CA ALA A 29 -24.27 -35.49 22.99
C ALA A 29 -23.60 -35.80 21.65
N LEU A 30 -23.15 -34.79 20.94
CA LEU A 30 -22.41 -34.93 19.66
C LEU A 30 -21.05 -35.61 19.86
N LYS A 31 -20.33 -35.30 20.94
CA LYS A 31 -19.08 -35.99 21.31
C LYS A 31 -19.30 -37.46 21.64
N LYS A 32 -20.40 -37.82 22.34
CA LYS A 32 -20.76 -39.23 22.56
C LYS A 32 -21.10 -39.95 21.26
N GLN A 33 -21.83 -39.32 20.35
CA GLN A 33 -22.12 -39.87 19.02
C GLN A 33 -20.86 -40.03 18.18
N GLU A 34 -19.92 -39.10 18.27
CA GLU A 34 -18.62 -39.23 17.58
C GLU A 34 -17.83 -40.41 18.07
N VAL A 35 -17.76 -40.64 19.40
CA VAL A 35 -17.07 -41.79 19.97
C VAL A 35 -17.78 -43.09 19.58
N GLU A 36 -19.11 -43.10 19.57
CA GLU A 36 -19.88 -44.30 19.15
C GLU A 36 -19.73 -44.59 17.67
N LEU A 37 -19.72 -43.57 16.83
CA LEU A 37 -19.42 -43.72 15.41
C LEU A 37 -18.01 -44.20 15.15
N LYS A 38 -17.01 -43.65 15.86
CA LYS A 38 -15.62 -44.11 15.78
C LYS A 38 -15.47 -45.59 16.21
N SER A 39 -16.18 -46.01 17.23
CA SER A 39 -16.17 -47.43 17.66
C SER A 39 -16.88 -48.36 16.64
N LYS A 40 -17.99 -47.90 16.02
CA LYS A 40 -18.64 -48.64 14.95
C LYS A 40 -17.79 -48.72 13.66
N ILE A 41 -17.11 -47.66 13.31
CA ILE A 41 -16.16 -47.66 12.18
C ILE A 41 -15.04 -48.66 12.44
N ALA A 42 -14.42 -48.63 13.65
CA ALA A 42 -13.36 -49.56 14.01
C ALA A 42 -13.82 -51.00 14.04
N LEU A 43 -15.06 -51.31 14.42
CA LEU A 43 -15.64 -52.65 14.36
C LEU A 43 -15.88 -53.09 12.91
N LEU A 44 -16.42 -52.24 12.05
CA LEU A 44 -16.62 -52.53 10.64
C LEU A 44 -15.32 -52.65 9.89
N GLU A 45 -14.31 -51.89 10.21
CA GLU A 45 -12.95 -52.00 9.69
C GLU A 45 -12.30 -53.32 10.14
N ALA A 46 -12.51 -53.73 11.36
CA ALA A 46 -12.05 -55.03 11.91
C ALA A 46 -12.77 -56.23 11.23
N GLU A 47 -14.09 -56.14 10.95
CA GLU A 47 -14.84 -57.15 10.21
C GLU A 47 -14.44 -57.21 8.73
N LEU A 48 -14.19 -56.07 8.10
CA LEU A 48 -13.66 -56.00 6.72
C LEU A 48 -12.24 -56.58 6.61
N SER A 49 -11.41 -56.38 7.64
CA SER A 49 -10.05 -56.92 7.69
C SER A 49 -10.00 -58.42 8.00
N ALA A 50 -11.01 -59.01 8.65
CA ALA A 50 -11.10 -60.41 8.93
C ALA A 50 -11.53 -61.28 7.71
N GLY A 51 -12.02 -60.65 6.62
CA GLY A 51 -12.48 -61.30 5.39
C GLY A 51 -11.54 -61.20 4.18
N SER A 52 -10.38 -60.57 4.29
CA SER A 52 -9.41 -60.48 3.19
C SER A 52 -8.01 -60.86 3.68
N ASP A 53 -7.42 -61.83 2.99
CA ASP A 53 -6.05 -62.30 3.19
C ASP A 53 -5.08 -61.18 3.54
N SER A 54 -4.31 -61.40 4.62
CA SER A 54 -3.32 -60.46 5.17
C SER A 54 -2.17 -60.22 4.19
N LEU A 55 -2.36 -59.25 3.33
CA LEU A 55 -1.29 -58.53 2.67
C LEU A 55 -1.25 -57.15 3.32
N ASN A 56 -0.29 -56.94 4.21
CA ASN A 56 0.20 -55.66 4.79
C ASN A 56 -0.45 -54.39 4.24
N LYS A 57 -1.73 -54.11 4.59
CA LYS A 57 -2.34 -52.79 4.33
C LYS A 57 -1.91 -51.86 5.45
N GLY A 58 -0.81 -51.15 5.22
CA GLY A 58 -0.43 -50.01 6.09
C GLY A 58 -1.51 -48.95 6.15
N THR A 59 -1.49 -48.15 7.18
CA THR A 59 -2.38 -46.96 7.35
C THR A 59 -2.24 -46.06 6.13
N ALA A 60 -3.37 -45.69 5.50
CA ALA A 60 -3.34 -44.80 4.33
C ALA A 60 -2.89 -43.39 4.74
N VAL A 61 -1.86 -42.89 4.10
CA VAL A 61 -1.29 -41.55 4.38
C VAL A 61 -1.07 -40.78 3.08
N ALA A 62 -1.15 -39.46 3.13
CA ALA A 62 -0.69 -38.64 2.04
C ALA A 62 0.73 -38.16 2.31
N VAL A 63 1.53 -38.07 1.28
CA VAL A 63 2.96 -37.76 1.39
C VAL A 63 3.35 -36.55 0.51
N LEU A 64 4.46 -35.93 0.86
CA LEU A 64 5.10 -34.82 0.14
C LEU A 64 6.60 -35.11 0.06
N VAL A 65 7.14 -35.19 -1.13
CA VAL A 65 8.60 -35.24 -1.31
C VAL A 65 9.17 -33.85 -1.07
N LEU A 66 10.05 -33.75 -0.09
CA LEU A 66 10.67 -32.50 0.30
C LEU A 66 11.75 -32.10 -0.69
N LYS A 67 11.81 -30.80 -0.98
CA LYS A 67 12.82 -30.20 -1.84
C LYS A 67 13.43 -28.99 -1.14
N ASN A 68 14.70 -28.77 -1.44
CA ASN A 68 15.38 -27.56 -0.98
C ASN A 68 14.83 -26.35 -1.69
N GLU A 69 14.31 -25.39 -0.93
CA GLU A 69 13.80 -24.11 -1.41
C GLU A 69 14.34 -22.97 -0.54
N ILE A 70 14.39 -21.75 -1.09
CA ILE A 70 14.76 -20.57 -0.31
C ILE A 70 13.54 -20.14 0.49
N PHE A 71 13.65 -20.19 1.81
CA PHE A 71 12.60 -19.67 2.68
C PHE A 71 12.58 -18.14 2.63
N LYS A 72 11.38 -17.57 2.46
CA LYS A 72 11.14 -16.13 2.48
C LYS A 72 10.03 -15.83 3.45
N ASN A 73 10.29 -14.90 4.36
CA ASN A 73 9.29 -14.34 5.25
C ASN A 73 8.89 -12.95 4.77
N TYR A 74 7.62 -12.64 4.87
CA TYR A 74 7.09 -11.34 4.46
C TYR A 74 6.31 -10.71 5.62
N ILE A 75 6.35 -9.40 5.65
CA ILE A 75 5.50 -8.58 6.51
C ILE A 75 4.42 -7.99 5.61
N ASP A 76 3.17 -8.35 5.88
CA ASP A 76 2.02 -7.86 5.12
C ASP A 76 1.49 -6.58 5.75
N VAL A 77 1.45 -5.51 4.97
CA VAL A 77 0.94 -4.20 5.39
C VAL A 77 0.06 -3.61 4.31
N GLN A 78 -0.90 -2.81 4.74
CA GLN A 78 -1.73 -2.04 3.83
C GLN A 78 -1.11 -0.67 3.59
N GLY A 79 -1.09 -0.25 2.34
CA GLY A 79 -0.68 1.07 1.91
C GLY A 79 -1.66 1.67 0.93
N ARG A 80 -1.31 2.82 0.42
CA ARG A 80 -2.07 3.50 -0.63
C ARG A 80 -1.13 4.12 -1.64
N VAL A 81 -1.61 4.23 -2.87
CA VAL A 81 -0.92 4.97 -3.93
C VAL A 81 -0.95 6.46 -3.60
N ASP A 82 0.16 7.11 -3.73
CA ASP A 82 0.34 8.56 -3.56
C ASP A 82 1.11 9.10 -4.77
N ALA A 83 0.82 10.35 -5.16
CA ALA A 83 1.58 11.06 -6.16
C ALA A 83 2.64 11.92 -5.47
N ASP A 84 3.86 11.95 -6.00
CA ASP A 84 4.94 12.78 -5.43
C ASP A 84 4.56 14.26 -5.42
N GLU A 85 3.89 14.68 -6.48
CA GLU A 85 3.47 16.06 -6.66
C GLU A 85 1.94 16.10 -6.80
N ASN A 86 1.28 16.53 -5.72
CA ASN A 86 -0.15 16.79 -5.66
C ASN A 86 -0.33 18.15 -4.99
N VAL A 87 -0.62 19.16 -5.78
CA VAL A 87 -0.63 20.55 -5.34
C VAL A 87 -2.02 21.16 -5.49
N ALA A 88 -2.56 21.62 -4.38
CA ALA A 88 -3.77 22.46 -4.36
C ALA A 88 -3.35 23.92 -4.47
N LEU A 89 -3.59 24.53 -5.62
CA LEU A 89 -3.21 25.90 -5.94
C LEU A 89 -4.26 26.86 -5.44
N SER A 90 -3.82 27.97 -4.87
CA SER A 90 -4.67 29.11 -4.48
C SER A 90 -4.15 30.39 -5.12
N SER A 91 -4.96 31.45 -5.13
CA SER A 91 -4.48 32.78 -5.48
C SER A 91 -3.49 33.28 -4.42
N GLU A 92 -2.44 33.97 -4.84
CA GLU A 92 -1.48 34.62 -3.93
C GLU A 92 -2.03 35.95 -3.37
N MET A 93 -3.08 36.52 -4.02
CA MET A 93 -3.77 37.74 -3.59
C MET A 93 -5.29 37.51 -3.57
N PRO A 94 -6.00 38.17 -2.64
CA PRO A 94 -7.46 38.17 -2.68
C PRO A 94 -7.98 38.85 -3.96
N GLY A 95 -8.99 38.27 -4.59
CA GLY A 95 -9.60 38.81 -5.80
C GLY A 95 -10.76 37.97 -6.35
N THR A 96 -11.50 38.54 -7.28
CA THR A 96 -12.58 37.81 -7.96
C THR A 96 -12.02 37.13 -9.20
N ILE A 97 -12.33 35.86 -9.41
CA ILE A 97 -11.95 35.09 -10.60
C ILE A 97 -12.63 35.72 -11.83
N THR A 98 -11.82 36.17 -12.79
CA THR A 98 -12.30 36.75 -14.05
C THR A 98 -12.19 35.78 -15.22
N LYS A 99 -11.23 34.85 -15.14
CA LYS A 99 -10.98 33.88 -16.21
C LYS A 99 -10.45 32.56 -15.64
N ILE A 100 -10.88 31.46 -16.25
CA ILE A 100 -10.36 30.12 -15.99
C ILE A 100 -9.94 29.58 -17.36
N ASN A 101 -8.67 29.19 -17.48
CA ASN A 101 -8.04 28.78 -18.75
C ASN A 101 -7.98 27.26 -18.90
N VAL A 102 -8.38 26.49 -17.88
CA VAL A 102 -8.27 25.03 -17.82
C VAL A 102 -9.55 24.39 -17.30
N LYS A 103 -9.72 23.12 -17.56
CA LYS A 103 -10.80 22.27 -17.06
C LYS A 103 -10.20 20.97 -16.50
N PRO A 104 -10.94 20.22 -15.66
CA PRO A 104 -10.50 18.91 -15.20
C PRO A 104 -10.15 17.98 -16.37
N GLY A 105 -9.01 17.30 -16.27
CA GLY A 105 -8.45 16.43 -17.31
C GLY A 105 -7.43 17.09 -18.25
N ASP A 106 -7.27 18.43 -18.23
CA ASP A 106 -6.27 19.11 -19.05
C ASP A 106 -4.85 18.87 -18.53
N GLU A 107 -3.91 18.63 -19.44
CA GLU A 107 -2.48 18.60 -19.11
C GLU A 107 -1.93 20.03 -19.03
N VAL A 108 -1.12 20.29 -18.01
CA VAL A 108 -0.54 21.60 -17.76
C VAL A 108 0.97 21.52 -17.51
N SER A 109 1.67 22.60 -17.85
CA SER A 109 3.12 22.71 -17.67
C SER A 109 3.46 23.73 -16.56
N VAL A 110 4.68 23.59 -16.02
CA VAL A 110 5.23 24.58 -15.08
C VAL A 110 5.17 25.98 -15.71
N GLY A 111 4.69 26.97 -14.95
CA GLY A 111 4.56 28.35 -15.39
C GLY A 111 3.28 28.67 -16.16
N GLN A 112 2.44 27.67 -16.50
CA GLN A 112 1.18 27.89 -17.20
C GLN A 112 0.16 28.59 -16.29
N VAL A 113 -0.52 29.61 -16.83
CA VAL A 113 -1.59 30.34 -16.14
C VAL A 113 -2.89 29.54 -16.23
N LEU A 114 -3.40 29.10 -15.09
CA LEU A 114 -4.59 28.28 -14.98
C LEU A 114 -5.86 29.12 -14.79
N ALA A 115 -5.76 30.18 -13.99
CA ALA A 115 -6.86 31.13 -13.78
C ALA A 115 -6.30 32.53 -13.49
N GLU A 116 -7.15 33.53 -13.64
CA GLU A 116 -6.80 34.93 -13.40
C GLU A 116 -7.87 35.59 -12.51
N THR A 117 -7.40 36.41 -11.56
CA THR A 117 -8.26 37.27 -10.76
C THR A 117 -8.34 38.68 -11.36
N ASP A 118 -9.23 39.50 -10.86
CA ASP A 118 -9.39 40.90 -11.31
C ASP A 118 -8.13 41.71 -11.06
N ALA A 119 -7.45 42.09 -12.12
CA ALA A 119 -6.22 42.84 -12.12
C ALA A 119 -6.40 44.29 -12.65
N ARG A 120 -7.65 44.76 -12.86
CA ARG A 120 -7.91 46.08 -13.48
C ARG A 120 -7.25 47.23 -12.75
N ALA A 121 -7.33 47.27 -11.40
CA ALA A 121 -6.69 48.29 -10.60
C ALA A 121 -5.16 48.25 -10.72
N ILE A 122 -4.57 47.07 -10.70
CA ILE A 122 -3.11 46.86 -10.81
C ILE A 122 -2.64 47.26 -12.22
N ASN A 123 -3.38 46.91 -13.26
CA ASN A 123 -3.05 47.28 -14.64
C ASN A 123 -3.11 48.79 -14.82
N GLN A 124 -4.08 49.50 -14.20
CA GLN A 124 -4.14 50.96 -14.24
C GLN A 124 -2.92 51.57 -13.55
N GLN A 125 -2.56 51.07 -12.36
CA GLN A 125 -1.37 51.54 -11.62
C GLN A 125 -0.07 51.26 -12.41
N MET A 126 0.01 50.12 -13.10
CA MET A 126 1.15 49.81 -13.95
C MET A 126 1.27 50.76 -15.12
N SER A 127 0.14 51.13 -15.76
CA SER A 127 0.11 52.12 -16.83
C SER A 127 0.60 53.51 -16.38
N ASP A 128 0.12 53.96 -15.20
CA ASP A 128 0.54 55.25 -14.63
C ASP A 128 2.04 55.22 -14.27
N LEU A 129 2.52 54.10 -13.74
CA LEU A 129 3.93 53.91 -13.39
C LEU A 129 4.82 53.88 -14.63
N GLN A 130 4.33 53.31 -15.73
CA GLN A 130 5.04 53.24 -17.04
C GLN A 130 5.29 54.66 -17.60
N VAL A 131 4.28 55.57 -17.57
CA VAL A 131 4.45 56.94 -17.99
C VAL A 131 5.54 57.67 -17.22
N ASN A 132 5.55 57.44 -15.86
CA ASN A 132 6.58 58.00 -15.01
C ASN A 132 7.97 57.41 -15.28
N ALA A 133 8.05 56.11 -15.55
CA ALA A 133 9.29 55.42 -15.89
C ALA A 133 9.90 55.96 -17.21
N ASP A 134 9.05 56.23 -18.20
CA ASP A 134 9.47 56.79 -19.48
C ASP A 134 10.04 58.19 -19.32
N LEU A 135 9.41 59.06 -18.50
CA LEU A 135 9.93 60.37 -18.18
C LEU A 135 11.29 60.30 -17.46
N VAL A 136 11.40 59.45 -16.41
CA VAL A 136 12.64 59.28 -15.65
C VAL A 136 13.76 58.74 -16.53
N ASN A 137 13.46 57.82 -17.43
CA ASN A 137 14.42 57.28 -18.39
C ASN A 137 14.91 58.38 -19.36
N GLN A 138 14.01 59.20 -19.90
CA GLN A 138 14.38 60.31 -20.77
C GLN A 138 15.28 61.33 -20.04
N VAL A 139 14.97 61.68 -18.81
CA VAL A 139 15.79 62.56 -17.97
C VAL A 139 17.17 61.98 -17.73
N TYR A 140 17.23 60.68 -17.40
CA TYR A 140 18.50 59.98 -17.20
C TYR A 140 19.35 60.00 -18.48
N GLU A 141 18.78 59.63 -19.65
CA GLU A 141 19.52 59.63 -20.91
C GLU A 141 20.06 61.02 -21.29
N LYS A 142 19.29 62.07 -21.04
CA LYS A 142 19.74 63.47 -21.21
C LYS A 142 20.90 63.80 -20.28
N GLN A 143 20.79 63.50 -19.00
CA GLN A 143 21.84 63.78 -18.02
C GLN A 143 23.10 62.95 -18.28
N LYS A 144 22.95 61.73 -18.73
CA LYS A 144 24.05 60.86 -19.14
C LYS A 144 24.80 61.46 -20.33
N ASN A 145 24.06 61.88 -21.39
CA ASN A 145 24.67 62.48 -22.55
C ASN A 145 25.43 63.80 -22.22
N LEU A 146 24.91 64.62 -21.31
CA LEU A 146 25.61 65.83 -20.83
C LEU A 146 26.87 65.44 -20.03
N TRP A 147 26.78 64.46 -19.15
CA TRP A 147 27.90 63.96 -18.34
C TRP A 147 29.01 63.38 -19.21
N ASP A 148 28.65 62.57 -20.24
CA ASP A 148 29.61 61.99 -21.18
C ASP A 148 30.36 63.10 -21.98
N GLN A 149 29.72 64.24 -22.21
CA GLN A 149 30.29 65.43 -22.81
C GLN A 149 31.04 66.33 -21.77
N LYS A 150 31.15 65.89 -20.49
CA LYS A 150 31.75 66.64 -19.41
C LYS A 150 31.00 67.95 -19.06
N ILE A 151 29.70 68.02 -19.33
CA ILE A 151 28.82 69.15 -19.01
C ILE A 151 27.93 68.78 -17.80
N GLY A 152 27.87 69.63 -16.81
CA GLY A 152 27.08 69.44 -15.59
C GLY A 152 27.87 68.84 -14.43
N THR A 153 27.18 68.52 -13.33
CA THR A 153 27.79 68.00 -12.11
C THR A 153 27.55 66.50 -11.96
N GLU A 154 28.49 65.81 -11.33
CA GLU A 154 28.35 64.38 -11.02
C GLU A 154 27.10 64.10 -10.17
N VAL A 155 26.76 65.03 -9.27
CA VAL A 155 25.55 64.89 -8.43
C VAL A 155 24.27 64.82 -9.26
N GLN A 156 24.15 65.63 -10.30
CA GLN A 156 22.98 65.63 -11.20
C GLN A 156 22.86 64.33 -11.98
N PHE A 157 23.99 63.79 -12.46
CA PHE A 157 24.03 62.48 -13.14
C PHE A 157 23.66 61.37 -12.18
N LEU A 158 24.28 61.30 -10.97
CA LEU A 158 23.99 60.30 -9.95
C LEU A 158 22.53 60.34 -9.50
N GLN A 159 21.97 61.55 -9.32
CA GLN A 159 20.56 61.71 -8.99
C GLN A 159 19.63 61.16 -10.06
N ALA A 160 19.88 61.44 -11.35
CA ALA A 160 19.09 60.91 -12.47
C ALA A 160 19.22 59.39 -12.55
N LYS A 161 20.42 58.86 -12.34
CA LYS A 161 20.69 57.40 -12.31
C LYS A 161 19.92 56.70 -11.19
N THR A 162 20.01 57.24 -9.97
CA THR A 162 19.30 56.72 -8.79
C THR A 162 17.79 56.74 -8.97
N ASN A 163 17.24 57.81 -9.56
CA ASN A 163 15.81 57.89 -9.87
C ASN A 163 15.37 56.84 -10.86
N LYS A 164 16.17 56.58 -11.96
CA LYS A 164 15.92 55.52 -12.92
C LYS A 164 15.92 54.16 -12.26
N GLU A 165 16.94 53.84 -11.47
CA GLU A 165 17.05 52.58 -10.75
C GLU A 165 15.90 52.38 -9.75
N SER A 166 15.52 53.41 -9.04
CA SER A 166 14.37 53.40 -8.12
C SER A 166 13.07 53.10 -8.84
N MET A 167 12.87 53.79 -10.01
CA MET A 167 11.67 53.54 -10.82
C MET A 167 11.62 52.13 -11.40
N ALA A 168 12.76 51.60 -11.87
CA ALA A 168 12.84 50.21 -12.35
C ALA A 168 12.46 49.21 -11.24
N LYS A 169 12.92 49.42 -10.00
CA LYS A 169 12.52 48.60 -8.84
C LYS A 169 11.03 48.68 -8.55
N LYS A 170 10.41 49.87 -8.65
CA LYS A 170 8.96 50.03 -8.49
C LYS A 170 8.19 49.28 -9.58
N MET A 171 8.64 49.37 -10.84
CA MET A 171 8.05 48.60 -11.97
C MET A 171 8.10 47.11 -11.73
N ASN A 172 9.26 46.59 -11.31
CA ASN A 172 9.41 45.16 -11.01
C ASN A 172 8.47 44.74 -9.88
N ALA A 173 8.36 45.52 -8.81
CA ALA A 173 7.43 45.22 -7.72
C ALA A 173 5.97 45.15 -8.20
N MET A 174 5.58 46.07 -9.08
CA MET A 174 4.22 46.07 -9.64
C MET A 174 3.99 44.90 -10.59
N GLN A 175 5.00 44.49 -11.37
CA GLN A 175 4.95 43.27 -12.19
C GLN A 175 4.75 42.00 -11.35
N GLU A 176 5.46 41.88 -10.21
CA GLU A 176 5.25 40.78 -9.27
C GLU A 176 3.84 40.83 -8.66
N GLN A 177 3.33 41.98 -8.33
CA GLN A 177 1.95 42.14 -7.83
C GLN A 177 0.93 41.71 -8.91
N LEU A 178 1.18 42.02 -10.17
CA LEU A 178 0.36 41.53 -11.31
C LEU A 178 0.50 40.03 -11.49
N ARG A 179 1.68 39.44 -11.30
CA ARG A 179 1.88 38.00 -11.33
C ARG A 179 1.05 37.29 -10.25
N MET A 180 0.99 37.86 -9.05
CA MET A 180 0.23 37.31 -7.92
C MET A 180 -1.29 37.28 -8.16
N THR A 181 -1.81 38.00 -9.16
CA THR A 181 -3.22 37.91 -9.59
C THR A 181 -3.50 36.68 -10.48
N LYS A 182 -2.48 35.92 -10.84
CA LYS A 182 -2.58 34.73 -11.68
C LYS A 182 -2.34 33.50 -10.85
N ILE A 183 -3.19 32.48 -11.02
CA ILE A 183 -2.96 31.16 -10.47
C ILE A 183 -2.15 30.37 -11.51
N ILE A 184 -0.90 30.03 -11.14
CA ILE A 184 0.09 29.47 -12.04
C ILE A 184 0.46 28.07 -11.54
N SER A 185 0.62 27.10 -12.45
CA SER A 185 1.08 25.77 -12.07
C SER A 185 2.57 25.76 -11.71
N PRO A 186 2.97 25.30 -10.53
CA PRO A 186 4.39 25.11 -10.18
C PRO A 186 4.95 23.76 -10.66
N ILE A 187 4.10 22.86 -11.16
CA ILE A 187 4.46 21.50 -11.59
C ILE A 187 3.91 21.21 -12.99
N ASN A 188 4.50 20.22 -13.66
CA ASN A 188 3.88 19.57 -14.79
C ASN A 188 2.89 18.53 -14.28
N GLY A 189 1.70 18.41 -14.89
CA GLY A 189 0.73 17.42 -14.44
C GLY A 189 -0.61 17.59 -15.14
N THR A 190 -1.62 16.97 -14.55
CA THR A 190 -3.01 17.04 -15.03
C THR A 190 -3.87 17.76 -13.99
N VAL A 191 -4.78 18.57 -14.45
CA VAL A 191 -5.78 19.23 -13.59
C VAL A 191 -6.76 18.17 -13.10
N ASP A 192 -6.75 17.93 -11.80
CA ASP A 192 -7.66 16.98 -11.13
C ASP A 192 -9.02 17.62 -10.82
N ALA A 193 -8.99 18.85 -10.29
CA ALA A 193 -10.20 19.58 -9.93
C ALA A 193 -10.05 21.08 -10.15
N VAL A 194 -11.17 21.73 -10.48
CA VAL A 194 -11.32 23.20 -10.53
C VAL A 194 -12.45 23.56 -9.57
N ASP A 195 -12.09 24.01 -8.36
CA ASP A 195 -13.02 24.24 -7.24
C ASP A 195 -13.58 25.67 -7.23
N VAL A 196 -13.21 26.50 -8.20
CA VAL A 196 -13.65 27.90 -8.32
C VAL A 196 -14.43 28.16 -9.59
N LYS A 197 -15.24 29.21 -9.58
CA LYS A 197 -16.04 29.66 -10.73
C LYS A 197 -15.76 31.11 -11.07
N ILE A 198 -15.95 31.48 -12.32
CA ILE A 198 -15.87 32.89 -12.74
C ILE A 198 -16.88 33.73 -11.94
N GLY A 199 -16.43 34.87 -11.42
CA GLY A 199 -17.21 35.73 -10.51
C GLY A 199 -17.08 35.37 -9.04
N GLN A 200 -16.47 34.25 -8.68
CA GLN A 200 -16.24 33.84 -7.28
C GLN A 200 -15.02 34.57 -6.72
N MET A 201 -15.09 34.97 -5.45
CA MET A 201 -13.96 35.52 -4.70
C MET A 201 -13.04 34.40 -4.25
N THR A 202 -11.73 34.59 -4.40
CA THR A 202 -10.68 33.68 -3.92
C THR A 202 -9.65 34.45 -3.10
N ALA A 203 -8.93 33.75 -2.24
CA ALA A 203 -7.91 34.34 -1.36
C ALA A 203 -6.78 33.30 -1.09
N PRO A 204 -5.63 33.74 -0.56
CA PRO A 204 -4.57 32.86 -0.13
C PRO A 204 -5.07 31.78 0.84
N GLY A 205 -4.67 30.51 0.59
CA GLY A 205 -5.09 29.38 1.41
C GLY A 205 -6.46 28.78 1.06
N MET A 206 -7.22 29.39 0.13
CA MET A 206 -8.45 28.79 -0.42
C MET A 206 -8.10 28.00 -1.69
N PRO A 207 -8.19 26.65 -1.67
CA PRO A 207 -7.92 25.83 -2.84
C PRO A 207 -8.80 26.24 -4.02
N ALA A 208 -8.19 26.50 -5.16
CA ALA A 208 -8.88 26.92 -6.38
C ALA A 208 -8.76 25.86 -7.49
N ILE A 209 -7.57 25.31 -7.70
CA ILE A 209 -7.29 24.34 -8.75
C ILE A 209 -6.32 23.32 -8.17
N ARG A 210 -6.60 22.02 -8.40
CA ARG A 210 -5.71 20.92 -8.01
C ARG A 210 -5.01 20.38 -9.25
N VAL A 211 -3.68 20.26 -9.16
CA VAL A 211 -2.84 19.67 -10.19
C VAL A 211 -2.09 18.48 -9.61
N ILE A 212 -2.13 17.36 -10.29
CA ILE A 212 -1.47 16.10 -9.89
C ILE A 212 -0.52 15.65 -10.98
N ASN A 213 0.70 15.33 -10.61
CA ASN A 213 1.65 14.68 -11.50
C ASN A 213 1.53 13.16 -11.37
N TYR A 214 0.96 12.52 -12.36
CA TYR A 214 0.79 11.06 -12.41
C TYR A 214 2.04 10.32 -12.89
N SER A 215 3.11 11.03 -13.29
CA SER A 215 4.33 10.39 -13.81
C SER A 215 5.14 9.69 -12.72
N ASN A 216 5.03 10.14 -11.47
CA ASN A 216 5.79 9.63 -10.34
C ASN A 216 4.83 9.19 -9.23
N LEU A 217 4.30 7.98 -9.40
CA LEU A 217 3.47 7.36 -8.36
C LEU A 217 4.32 6.52 -7.43
N LYS A 218 3.91 6.46 -6.17
CA LYS A 218 4.51 5.59 -5.15
C LYS A 218 3.43 5.01 -4.26
N VAL A 219 3.71 3.86 -3.66
CA VAL A 219 2.88 3.35 -2.57
C VAL A 219 3.51 3.77 -1.25
N LYS A 220 2.72 4.42 -0.40
CA LYS A 220 3.03 4.69 1.00
C LYS A 220 2.32 3.71 1.90
N ALA A 221 3.06 3.12 2.85
CA ALA A 221 2.51 2.25 3.87
C ALA A 221 3.10 2.62 5.23
N ASP A 222 2.26 2.56 6.26
CA ASP A 222 2.67 2.78 7.63
C ASP A 222 2.87 1.43 8.32
N VAL A 223 4.10 1.16 8.72
CA VAL A 223 4.54 -0.12 9.27
C VAL A 223 4.79 0.02 10.77
N SER A 224 4.39 -0.98 11.56
CA SER A 224 4.62 -0.99 13.01
C SER A 224 6.11 -0.88 13.36
N GLU A 225 6.43 -0.10 14.40
CA GLU A 225 7.79 0.10 14.91
C GLU A 225 8.52 -1.21 15.26
N THR A 226 7.78 -2.28 15.55
CA THR A 226 8.35 -3.62 15.84
C THR A 226 9.19 -4.17 14.69
N TYR A 227 8.97 -3.68 13.47
CA TYR A 227 9.68 -4.08 12.27
C TYR A 227 10.78 -3.09 11.83
N ALA A 228 11.01 -2.02 12.59
CA ALA A 228 11.95 -0.96 12.21
C ALA A 228 13.40 -1.45 12.01
N SER A 229 13.82 -2.47 12.76
CA SER A 229 15.15 -3.09 12.59
C SER A 229 15.25 -4.03 11.39
N LYS A 230 14.11 -4.52 10.88
CA LYS A 230 14.03 -5.57 9.85
C LYS A 230 13.85 -5.00 8.45
N ILE A 231 13.05 -3.93 8.32
CA ILE A 231 12.75 -3.31 7.03
C ILE A 231 13.81 -2.26 6.70
N LYS A 232 14.42 -2.40 5.52
CA LYS A 232 15.47 -1.51 5.03
C LYS A 232 15.21 -1.14 3.56
N LYS A 233 15.74 -0.01 3.16
CA LYS A 233 15.80 0.36 1.74
C LYS A 233 16.45 -0.77 0.94
N GLY A 234 15.81 -1.17 -0.17
CA GLY A 234 16.25 -2.25 -1.04
C GLY A 234 15.62 -3.61 -0.75
N ASN A 235 14.87 -3.79 0.37
CA ASN A 235 14.09 -5.02 0.57
C ASN A 235 13.14 -5.26 -0.60
N ASN A 236 13.05 -6.51 -1.06
CA ASN A 236 12.07 -6.88 -2.07
C ASN A 236 10.66 -6.78 -1.49
N VAL A 237 9.72 -6.31 -2.29
CA VAL A 237 8.32 -6.17 -1.91
C VAL A 237 7.44 -6.60 -3.07
N ILE A 238 6.39 -7.33 -2.75
CA ILE A 238 5.29 -7.63 -3.65
C ILE A 238 4.20 -6.61 -3.34
N VAL A 239 3.83 -5.80 -4.32
CA VAL A 239 2.72 -4.85 -4.20
C VAL A 239 1.54 -5.41 -4.97
N TYR A 240 0.45 -5.67 -4.29
CA TYR A 240 -0.79 -6.17 -4.86
C TYR A 240 -1.87 -5.09 -4.78
N PHE A 241 -2.53 -4.83 -5.91
CA PHE A 241 -3.63 -3.88 -6.06
C PHE A 241 -4.94 -4.65 -6.22
N PRO A 242 -5.77 -4.76 -5.17
CA PRO A 242 -7.02 -5.53 -5.21
C PRO A 242 -8.01 -5.04 -6.27
N ASP A 243 -8.09 -3.72 -6.48
CA ASP A 243 -9.08 -3.09 -7.34
C ASP A 243 -8.87 -3.40 -8.83
N VAL A 244 -7.60 -3.53 -9.24
CA VAL A 244 -7.20 -3.85 -10.63
C VAL A 244 -6.68 -5.29 -10.77
N GLN A 245 -6.64 -6.06 -9.67
CA GLN A 245 -6.14 -7.44 -9.59
C GLN A 245 -4.72 -7.59 -10.19
N ASP A 246 -3.90 -6.55 -10.06
CA ASP A 246 -2.52 -6.54 -10.54
C ASP A 246 -1.53 -6.71 -9.38
N SER A 247 -0.38 -7.32 -9.67
CA SER A 247 0.67 -7.56 -8.70
C SER A 247 2.02 -7.27 -9.33
N ILE A 248 2.81 -6.45 -8.69
CA ILE A 248 4.15 -6.07 -9.14
C ILE A 248 5.21 -6.43 -8.12
N LEU A 249 6.39 -6.81 -8.61
CA LEU A 249 7.59 -6.96 -7.83
C LEU A 249 8.35 -5.63 -7.86
N ALA A 250 8.63 -5.09 -6.69
CA ALA A 250 9.32 -3.83 -6.53
C ALA A 250 10.34 -3.91 -5.37
N LYS A 251 10.97 -2.79 -5.06
CA LYS A 251 11.86 -2.67 -3.91
C LYS A 251 11.45 -1.49 -3.05
N VAL A 252 11.66 -1.62 -1.76
CA VAL A 252 11.51 -0.52 -0.81
C VAL A 252 12.50 0.58 -1.21
N ASN A 253 11.99 1.75 -1.58
CA ASN A 253 12.79 2.91 -1.98
C ASN A 253 13.18 3.78 -0.80
N PHE A 254 12.26 3.98 0.12
CA PHE A 254 12.47 4.82 1.29
C PHE A 254 11.88 4.18 2.54
N VAL A 255 12.58 4.35 3.66
CA VAL A 255 12.15 3.95 5.01
C VAL A 255 12.38 5.14 5.93
N SER A 256 11.30 5.63 6.55
CA SER A 256 11.40 6.73 7.52
C SER A 256 12.19 6.29 8.75
N ARG A 257 13.07 7.17 9.22
CA ARG A 257 13.76 6.99 10.51
C ARG A 257 12.93 7.53 11.68
N ALA A 258 11.99 8.42 11.40
CA ALA A 258 11.09 8.96 12.42
C ALA A 258 9.92 8.00 12.62
N ILE A 259 9.60 7.74 13.88
CA ILE A 259 8.42 6.99 14.30
C ILE A 259 7.33 7.99 14.66
N ASN A 260 6.14 7.79 14.12
CA ASN A 260 4.96 8.55 14.52
C ASN A 260 4.54 8.11 15.93
N ASN A 261 4.60 9.02 16.89
CA ASN A 261 4.33 8.72 18.30
C ASN A 261 2.87 8.32 18.57
N SER A 262 1.92 8.80 17.77
CA SER A 262 0.49 8.52 17.96
C SER A 262 0.10 7.13 17.47
N SER A 263 0.63 6.72 16.30
CA SER A 263 0.31 5.44 15.65
C SER A 263 1.35 4.35 15.92
N ARG A 264 2.51 4.68 16.48
CA ARG A 264 3.65 3.77 16.65
C ARG A 264 4.05 3.09 15.34
N THR A 265 4.08 3.87 14.25
CA THR A 265 4.43 3.41 12.92
C THR A 265 5.53 4.27 12.31
N PHE A 266 6.21 3.72 11.33
CA PHE A 266 7.11 4.45 10.43
C PHE A 266 6.66 4.24 8.99
N THR A 267 6.90 5.24 8.14
CA THR A 267 6.46 5.20 6.74
C THR A 267 7.49 4.48 5.87
N VAL A 268 6.99 3.63 5.00
CA VAL A 268 7.75 2.95 3.93
C VAL A 268 7.19 3.40 2.58
N GLU A 269 8.07 3.69 1.62
CA GLU A 269 7.66 4.07 0.27
C GLU A 269 8.27 3.11 -0.77
N VAL A 270 7.45 2.78 -1.75
CA VAL A 270 7.78 1.93 -2.90
C VAL A 270 7.42 2.69 -4.16
N LEU A 271 8.38 2.95 -5.03
CA LEU A 271 8.12 3.59 -6.33
C LEU A 271 7.37 2.62 -7.24
N LEU A 272 6.44 3.17 -7.99
CA LEU A 272 5.68 2.44 -8.99
C LEU A 272 6.18 2.79 -10.38
N ASP A 273 6.20 1.81 -11.27
CA ASP A 273 6.30 2.07 -12.70
C ASP A 273 5.00 2.73 -13.16
N ASN A 274 5.14 3.72 -14.05
CA ASN A 274 3.99 4.49 -14.53
C ASN A 274 3.07 3.62 -15.40
N LYS A 275 1.98 3.13 -14.81
CA LYS A 275 0.88 2.47 -15.50
C LYS A 275 -0.38 3.34 -15.39
N LYS A 276 -1.11 3.48 -16.49
CA LYS A 276 -2.33 4.30 -16.54
C LYS A 276 -3.46 3.83 -15.61
N GLU A 277 -3.41 2.57 -15.18
CA GLU A 277 -4.41 1.99 -14.28
C GLU A 277 -4.20 2.37 -12.80
N TYR A 278 -3.04 2.92 -12.45
CA TYR A 278 -2.78 3.30 -11.06
C TYR A 278 -3.18 4.74 -10.82
N HIS A 279 -4.05 4.94 -9.82
CA HIS A 279 -4.54 6.24 -9.42
C HIS A 279 -4.19 6.55 -7.97
N PRO A 280 -3.93 7.82 -7.61
CA PRO A 280 -3.76 8.23 -6.22
C PRO A 280 -4.94 7.78 -5.35
N ASN A 281 -4.63 7.44 -4.10
CA ASN A 281 -5.55 6.89 -3.10
C ASN A 281 -6.02 5.44 -3.34
N MET A 282 -5.63 4.76 -4.43
CA MET A 282 -5.88 3.32 -4.55
C MET A 282 -5.23 2.55 -3.40
N VAL A 283 -5.95 1.56 -2.91
CA VAL A 283 -5.44 0.65 -1.88
C VAL A 283 -4.42 -0.30 -2.49
N ALA A 284 -3.32 -0.51 -1.79
CA ALA A 284 -2.29 -1.48 -2.13
C ALA A 284 -1.95 -2.34 -0.91
N LYS A 285 -1.74 -3.63 -1.11
CA LYS A 285 -1.18 -4.55 -0.11
C LYS A 285 0.29 -4.77 -0.42
N LEU A 286 1.14 -4.53 0.56
CA LEU A 286 2.58 -4.71 0.43
C LEU A 286 2.99 -5.92 1.25
N SER A 287 3.59 -6.91 0.60
CA SER A 287 4.29 -8.03 1.25
C SER A 287 5.78 -7.75 1.18
N ILE A 288 6.34 -7.19 2.26
CA ILE A 288 7.73 -6.76 2.35
C ILE A 288 8.56 -7.92 2.86
N ASN A 289 9.56 -8.35 2.08
CA ASN A 289 10.47 -9.41 2.50
C ASN A 289 11.39 -8.89 3.63
N ASP A 290 11.21 -9.40 4.85
CA ASP A 290 12.03 -9.05 6.02
C ASP A 290 13.12 -10.08 6.31
N TYR A 291 12.98 -11.29 5.75
CA TYR A 291 13.94 -12.36 5.91
C TYR A 291 13.93 -13.29 4.70
N GLN A 292 15.11 -13.67 4.31
CA GLN A 292 15.35 -14.72 3.33
C GLN A 292 16.47 -15.62 3.82
N SER A 293 16.29 -16.96 3.75
CA SER A 293 17.34 -17.89 4.11
C SER A 293 18.55 -17.71 3.19
N SER A 294 19.75 -17.81 3.77
CA SER A 294 21.01 -17.64 3.02
C SER A 294 21.28 -18.79 2.05
N GLN A 295 20.73 -19.96 2.36
CA GLN A 295 20.88 -21.19 1.57
C GLN A 295 19.51 -21.84 1.41
N PRO A 296 19.30 -22.60 0.32
CA PRO A 296 18.11 -23.45 0.19
C PRO A 296 18.02 -24.44 1.36
N GLY A 297 16.86 -24.53 1.98
CA GLY A 297 16.54 -25.41 3.10
C GLY A 297 15.21 -26.14 2.89
N ILE A 298 14.89 -27.02 3.82
CA ILE A 298 13.63 -27.77 3.77
C ILE A 298 12.53 -26.95 4.42
N MET A 299 11.36 -26.94 3.78
CA MET A 299 10.13 -26.35 4.33
C MET A 299 9.07 -27.42 4.51
N VAL A 300 8.42 -27.39 5.68
CA VAL A 300 7.30 -28.29 5.99
C VAL A 300 6.04 -27.50 6.33
N PRO A 301 4.85 -28.01 6.01
CA PRO A 301 3.61 -27.41 6.48
C PRO A 301 3.56 -27.43 8.01
N VAL A 302 3.27 -26.31 8.66
CA VAL A 302 3.22 -26.20 10.13
C VAL A 302 2.28 -27.23 10.75
N ARG A 303 1.19 -27.58 10.09
CA ARG A 303 0.21 -28.60 10.53
C ARG A 303 0.80 -29.99 10.68
N THR A 304 1.91 -30.32 10.04
CA THR A 304 2.56 -31.65 10.11
C THR A 304 3.52 -31.77 11.27
N ILE A 305 3.84 -30.64 11.91
CA ILE A 305 4.77 -30.59 13.03
C ILE A 305 4.03 -30.97 14.31
N GLN A 306 4.53 -32.01 14.99
CA GLN A 306 3.99 -32.50 16.25
C GLN A 306 4.94 -32.22 17.40
N LYS A 307 4.43 -32.30 18.61
CA LYS A 307 5.20 -32.20 19.86
C LYS A 307 5.08 -33.50 20.63
N ASP A 308 6.19 -33.97 21.14
CA ASP A 308 6.18 -35.08 22.09
C ASP A 308 5.97 -34.60 23.54
N GLU A 309 5.96 -35.54 24.48
CA GLU A 309 5.76 -35.28 25.92
C GLU A 309 6.83 -34.33 26.52
N SER A 310 8.01 -34.29 25.89
CA SER A 310 9.11 -33.40 26.27
C SER A 310 9.07 -32.04 25.56
N ASN A 311 8.02 -31.74 24.81
CA ASN A 311 7.89 -30.58 23.92
C ASN A 311 8.90 -30.53 22.72
N ALA A 312 9.60 -31.63 22.48
CA ALA A 312 10.46 -31.70 21.29
C ALA A 312 9.61 -31.81 20.01
N LEU A 313 10.02 -31.07 18.96
CA LEU A 313 9.30 -31.04 17.70
C LEU A 313 9.74 -32.22 16.81
N PHE A 314 8.75 -32.85 16.17
CA PHE A 314 9.01 -33.93 15.24
C PHE A 314 7.98 -33.94 14.09
N VAL A 315 8.32 -34.65 13.05
CA VAL A 315 7.43 -34.97 11.91
C VAL A 315 7.55 -36.46 11.61
N PHE A 316 6.58 -37.01 10.86
CA PHE A 316 6.70 -38.35 10.34
C PHE A 316 7.20 -38.29 8.89
N VAL A 317 8.22 -39.11 8.62
CA VAL A 317 8.77 -39.36 7.26
C VAL A 317 8.64 -40.83 6.91
N ILE A 318 8.64 -41.12 5.61
CA ILE A 318 8.61 -42.47 5.12
C ILE A 318 10.04 -43.07 5.14
N ASP A 319 10.21 -44.22 5.75
CA ASP A 319 11.42 -45.05 5.69
C ASP A 319 11.04 -46.44 5.14
N GLY A 320 11.26 -46.60 3.84
CA GLY A 320 10.78 -47.80 3.13
C GLY A 320 9.25 -47.87 3.03
N LYS A 321 8.60 -48.72 3.84
CA LYS A 321 7.14 -48.87 3.93
C LYS A 321 6.60 -48.50 5.34
N THR A 322 7.42 -47.91 6.18
CA THR A 322 7.07 -47.57 7.56
C THR A 322 7.17 -46.09 7.80
N ALA A 323 6.36 -45.60 8.73
CA ALA A 323 6.46 -44.23 9.24
C ALA A 323 7.59 -44.16 10.25
N LYS A 324 8.44 -43.16 10.13
CA LYS A 324 9.54 -42.90 11.07
C LYS A 324 9.37 -41.53 11.70
N LYS A 325 9.39 -41.51 13.03
CA LYS A 325 9.41 -40.27 13.80
C LYS A 325 10.77 -39.60 13.68
N GLN A 326 10.80 -38.43 13.04
CA GLN A 326 12.03 -37.67 12.82
C GLN A 326 11.99 -36.37 13.60
N SER A 327 12.89 -36.23 14.59
CA SER A 327 13.04 -34.99 15.36
C SER A 327 13.57 -33.88 14.48
N ILE A 328 13.00 -32.68 14.64
CA ILE A 328 13.36 -31.51 13.86
C ILE A 328 13.58 -30.27 14.74
N THR A 329 14.38 -29.34 14.25
CA THR A 329 14.39 -27.98 14.78
C THR A 329 13.88 -27.04 13.70
N ILE A 330 13.00 -26.13 14.09
CA ILE A 330 12.41 -25.17 13.15
C ILE A 330 13.01 -23.78 13.34
N GLY A 331 13.04 -23.03 12.26
CA GLY A 331 13.40 -21.62 12.23
C GLY A 331 12.16 -20.73 12.26
N LYS A 332 11.97 -19.94 11.21
CA LYS A 332 10.82 -19.05 11.05
C LYS A 332 9.65 -19.76 10.39
N GLU A 333 8.46 -19.22 10.68
CA GLU A 333 7.21 -19.65 10.07
C GLU A 333 6.60 -18.53 9.26
N TYR A 334 6.10 -18.86 8.07
CA TYR A 334 5.36 -17.94 7.22
C TYR A 334 4.39 -18.70 6.31
N ASN A 335 3.19 -18.17 6.15
CA ASN A 335 2.13 -18.71 5.27
C ASN A 335 1.89 -20.22 5.44
N GLY A 336 1.83 -20.66 6.70
CA GLY A 336 1.56 -22.07 7.03
C GLY A 336 2.71 -23.05 6.75
N LYS A 337 3.90 -22.54 6.42
CA LYS A 337 5.14 -23.32 6.27
C LYS A 337 6.16 -22.91 7.34
N ALA A 338 6.90 -23.89 7.84
CA ALA A 338 8.03 -23.67 8.75
C ALA A 338 9.34 -24.03 8.05
N GLU A 339 10.37 -23.22 8.24
CA GLU A 339 11.74 -23.53 7.86
C GLU A 339 12.29 -24.59 8.81
N VAL A 340 12.84 -25.68 8.28
CA VAL A 340 13.50 -26.72 9.07
C VAL A 340 15.00 -26.48 9.05
N LEU A 341 15.59 -26.24 10.23
CA LEU A 341 17.02 -25.99 10.38
C LEU A 341 17.83 -27.30 10.44
N THR A 342 17.27 -28.30 11.11
CA THR A 342 17.91 -29.62 11.25
C THR A 342 16.87 -30.73 11.29
N GLY A 343 17.26 -31.92 10.89
CA GLY A 343 16.48 -33.14 11.05
C GLY A 343 15.92 -33.72 9.74
N LEU A 344 15.84 -32.93 8.65
CA LEU A 344 15.36 -33.37 7.34
C LEU A 344 16.37 -33.08 6.24
N LYS A 345 16.27 -33.82 5.12
CA LYS A 345 17.13 -33.71 3.95
C LYS A 345 16.29 -33.60 2.68
N ASP A 346 16.96 -33.14 1.64
CA ASP A 346 16.39 -33.13 0.27
C ASP A 346 16.06 -34.57 -0.17
N GLY A 347 14.86 -34.76 -0.68
CA GLY A 347 14.34 -36.06 -1.09
C GLY A 347 13.62 -36.85 0.00
N ASP A 348 13.65 -36.41 1.28
CA ASP A 348 12.84 -37.08 2.33
C ASP A 348 11.36 -36.99 1.98
N THR A 349 10.60 -38.04 2.27
CA THR A 349 9.17 -38.08 2.01
C THR A 349 8.41 -37.84 3.30
N LEU A 350 7.85 -36.64 3.43
CA LEU A 350 7.07 -36.19 4.60
C LEU A 350 5.64 -36.71 4.52
N ILE A 351 5.12 -37.22 5.62
CA ILE A 351 3.69 -37.57 5.77
C ILE A 351 2.91 -36.29 6.07
N THR A 352 1.94 -35.94 5.22
CA THR A 352 1.18 -34.69 5.31
C THR A 352 -0.26 -34.85 5.76
N LEU A 353 -0.83 -36.06 5.66
CA LEU A 353 -2.16 -36.45 6.18
C LEU A 353 -2.08 -37.85 6.77
N GLY A 354 -2.89 -38.14 7.79
CA GLY A 354 -2.92 -39.41 8.50
C GLY A 354 -1.81 -39.58 9.53
N TYR A 355 -1.02 -38.50 9.79
CA TYR A 355 0.05 -38.51 10.77
C TYR A 355 -0.44 -38.62 12.22
N ASP A 356 -1.72 -38.34 12.47
CA ASP A 356 -2.42 -38.46 13.76
C ASP A 356 -2.90 -39.90 14.04
N LEU A 357 -2.84 -40.80 13.06
CA LEU A 357 -3.30 -42.20 13.13
C LEU A 357 -2.15 -43.20 13.18
N ILE A 358 -0.91 -42.75 13.17
CA ILE A 358 0.28 -43.60 13.08
C ILE A 358 1.25 -43.32 14.24
N ASN A 359 2.02 -44.34 14.57
CA ASN A 359 3.14 -44.26 15.47
C ASN A 359 4.45 -44.58 14.77
N ASP A 360 5.56 -44.37 15.49
CA ASP A 360 6.89 -44.69 14.98
C ASP A 360 7.01 -46.18 14.67
N GLY A 361 7.38 -46.55 13.45
CA GLY A 361 7.51 -47.90 12.96
C GLY A 361 6.24 -48.51 12.32
N ASP A 362 5.10 -47.80 12.35
CA ASP A 362 3.86 -48.33 11.75
C ASP A 362 3.98 -48.47 10.23
N SER A 363 3.38 -49.53 9.69
CA SER A 363 3.30 -49.74 8.25
C SER A 363 2.31 -48.76 7.61
N VAL A 364 2.70 -48.12 6.52
CA VAL A 364 1.90 -47.10 5.82
C VAL A 364 1.74 -47.42 4.35
N ALA A 365 0.61 -46.98 3.78
CA ALA A 365 0.30 -47.03 2.36
C ALA A 365 0.12 -45.61 1.83
N TYR A 366 0.78 -45.23 0.75
CA TYR A 366 0.77 -43.90 0.18
C TYR A 366 0.76 -43.91 -1.35
#